data_ffe6b0996be2f3b5ea8ec5f66ffe4853
#
_entry.id   ffe6b0996be2f3b5ea8ec5f66ffe4853
#
_cell.length_a   1.000
_cell.length_b   1.000
_cell.length_c   1.000
_cell.angle_alpha   90.00
_cell.angle_beta   90.00
_cell.angle_gamma   90.00
#
_symmetry.space_group_name_H-M   'P 1'
#
loop_
_entity.id
_entity.type
_entity.pdbx_description
1 polymer ?
#
loop_
_entity_poly.entity_id
_entity_poly.type
_entity_poly.pdbx_seq_one_letter_code
_entity_poly.pdbx_strand_id
1 'polypeptide(L)'
;MAAGLAGCTGGIAGGGGGPDELRLAYMPIYPDMQYFVMDQEGYLDGLDVEVTATEFPDGPSIVQALGSGTFDVAMFGMVPSMVVIDKGLPYRVVAANIRDAMSVVTTTAFADRWAADGPDAFGTFEADHGRPFTFGTFPPGSVPDIVLRYWMREELGLAVEETVEVVPMGSGKVRQALLAGEIDGTSIMEPIQTIAAATGDYTRLFNAAEFFPGGQPAAVVLMNERFRTENPEVGRAFVERHVRATEFALANRDAAARHASTVIGEEVLPVETAERAMRSPTAKFVSDPHAIEGGTEIFARFAAELGKTEEELPLDRVFDFSLYDDVA
;
A
#
# COMPACT_ATOMS: atom_id res chain seq x y z
N MET A 1 39.33 22.37 -63.27
CA MET A 1 38.14 21.54 -63.02
C MET A 1 37.85 21.62 -61.54
N ALA A 2 36.84 22.43 -61.15
CA ALA A 2 36.43 22.65 -59.79
C ALA A 2 35.23 21.75 -59.50
N ALA A 3 35.33 20.85 -58.52
CA ALA A 3 34.23 20.02 -58.04
C ALA A 3 33.59 20.69 -56.84
N GLY A 4 32.30 21.05 -56.99
CA GLY A 4 31.51 21.68 -55.93
C GLY A 4 31.08 20.63 -54.88
N LEU A 5 31.30 20.94 -53.62
CA LEU A 5 30.76 20.27 -52.49
C LEU A 5 29.36 20.83 -52.16
N ALA A 6 28.31 20.10 -52.42
CA ALA A 6 26.96 20.36 -51.97
C ALA A 6 26.85 19.94 -50.50
N GLY A 7 26.76 20.90 -49.59
CA GLY A 7 26.45 20.65 -48.19
C GLY A 7 24.95 20.36 -48.01
N CYS A 8 24.61 19.15 -47.62
CA CYS A 8 23.29 18.86 -47.05
C CYS A 8 23.23 19.30 -45.59
N THR A 9 22.59 20.42 -45.34
CA THR A 9 22.12 20.77 -44.01
C THR A 9 20.90 19.93 -43.68
N GLY A 10 21.14 18.77 -43.06
CA GLY A 10 20.08 17.98 -42.44
C GLY A 10 19.58 18.75 -41.21
N GLY A 11 18.37 19.31 -41.28
CA GLY A 11 17.66 19.81 -40.14
C GLY A 11 17.45 18.69 -39.14
N ILE A 12 18.02 18.84 -37.93
CA ILE A 12 17.65 18.02 -36.80
C ILE A 12 16.24 18.47 -36.42
N ALA A 13 15.22 17.77 -36.92
CA ALA A 13 13.90 17.80 -36.34
C ALA A 13 14.05 17.23 -34.92
N GLY A 14 14.00 18.06 -33.90
CA GLY A 14 13.82 17.65 -32.52
C GLY A 14 12.46 16.97 -32.41
N GLY A 15 12.41 15.66 -32.61
CA GLY A 15 11.28 14.85 -32.20
C GLY A 15 11.28 14.84 -30.68
N GLY A 16 10.31 15.49 -30.07
CA GLY A 16 9.93 15.22 -28.71
C GLY A 16 9.28 13.83 -28.66
N GLY A 17 10.10 12.78 -28.62
CA GLY A 17 9.63 11.44 -28.30
C GLY A 17 9.46 11.37 -26.80
N GLY A 18 8.24 11.06 -26.33
CA GLY A 18 8.00 10.63 -24.96
C GLY A 18 8.80 9.37 -24.65
N PRO A 19 8.71 8.83 -23.41
CA PRO A 19 9.39 7.60 -23.07
C PRO A 19 8.80 6.48 -23.90
N ASP A 20 9.64 5.52 -24.31
CA ASP A 20 9.16 4.33 -25.03
C ASP A 20 8.41 3.38 -24.08
N GLU A 21 8.72 3.45 -22.77
CA GLU A 21 8.21 2.53 -21.74
C GLU A 21 7.98 3.26 -20.40
N LEU A 22 6.88 2.89 -19.70
CA LEU A 22 6.62 3.21 -18.30
C LEU A 22 6.74 1.92 -17.47
N ARG A 23 7.66 1.90 -16.52
CA ARG A 23 7.91 0.74 -15.66
C ARG A 23 7.24 0.93 -14.31
N LEU A 24 6.24 0.07 -14.04
CA LEU A 24 5.43 0.06 -12.84
C LEU A 24 5.86 -1.08 -11.90
N ALA A 25 6.09 -0.78 -10.62
CA ALA A 25 6.22 -1.77 -9.57
C ALA A 25 4.93 -1.81 -8.74
N TYR A 26 4.42 -3.00 -8.40
CA TYR A 26 3.20 -3.12 -7.58
C TYR A 26 3.24 -4.37 -6.68
N MET A 27 2.31 -4.43 -5.73
CA MET A 27 2.06 -5.61 -4.92
C MET A 27 0.69 -6.22 -5.25
N PRO A 28 0.54 -7.57 -5.25
CA PRO A 28 -0.74 -8.22 -5.50
C PRO A 28 -1.61 -8.19 -4.21
N ILE A 29 -1.96 -7.00 -3.74
CA ILE A 29 -2.73 -6.75 -2.52
C ILE A 29 -3.90 -5.79 -2.80
N TYR A 30 -4.96 -5.89 -2.02
CA TYR A 30 -6.15 -5.04 -2.16
C TYR A 30 -5.86 -3.53 -2.19
N PRO A 31 -4.91 -2.99 -1.42
CA PRO A 31 -4.52 -1.59 -1.51
C PRO A 31 -4.08 -1.10 -2.90
N ASP A 32 -3.71 -1.99 -3.81
CA ASP A 32 -3.32 -1.64 -5.19
C ASP A 32 -4.45 -1.92 -6.21
N MET A 33 -5.70 -1.90 -5.78
CA MET A 33 -6.90 -2.16 -6.57
C MET A 33 -6.98 -1.31 -7.85
N GLN A 34 -6.53 -0.08 -7.79
CA GLN A 34 -6.54 0.80 -8.96
C GLN A 34 -5.67 0.23 -10.09
N TYR A 35 -4.52 -0.34 -9.77
CA TYR A 35 -3.72 -1.04 -10.78
C TYR A 35 -4.50 -2.21 -11.38
N PHE A 36 -5.15 -3.03 -10.58
CA PHE A 36 -5.94 -4.17 -11.07
C PHE A 36 -7.05 -3.73 -12.01
N VAL A 37 -7.72 -2.64 -11.68
CA VAL A 37 -8.75 -2.06 -12.55
C VAL A 37 -8.14 -1.48 -13.82
N MET A 38 -7.04 -0.72 -13.73
CA MET A 38 -6.38 -0.13 -14.90
C MET A 38 -5.91 -1.21 -15.89
N ASP A 39 -5.35 -2.30 -15.39
CA ASP A 39 -4.88 -3.43 -16.17
C ASP A 39 -6.07 -4.16 -16.83
N GLN A 40 -7.03 -4.61 -16.05
CA GLN A 40 -8.13 -5.45 -16.51
C GLN A 40 -9.19 -4.71 -17.36
N GLU A 41 -9.36 -3.41 -17.18
CA GLU A 41 -10.25 -2.55 -17.99
C GLU A 41 -9.52 -1.93 -19.19
N GLY A 42 -8.23 -2.23 -19.39
CA GLY A 42 -7.44 -1.72 -20.52
C GLY A 42 -7.17 -0.22 -20.46
N TYR A 43 -7.20 0.40 -19.26
CA TYR A 43 -6.95 1.84 -19.16
C TYR A 43 -5.48 2.19 -19.43
N LEU A 44 -4.56 1.24 -19.22
CA LEU A 44 -3.14 1.43 -19.49
C LEU A 44 -2.83 1.41 -21.00
N ASP A 45 -3.61 0.68 -21.81
CA ASP A 45 -3.45 0.62 -23.26
C ASP A 45 -3.67 1.98 -23.96
N GLY A 46 -4.36 2.89 -23.28
CA GLY A 46 -4.60 4.25 -23.78
C GLY A 46 -3.53 5.27 -23.41
N LEU A 47 -2.42 4.86 -22.80
CA LEU A 47 -1.25 5.72 -22.62
C LEU A 47 -0.40 5.71 -23.90
N ASP A 48 0.19 6.86 -24.26
CA ASP A 48 1.10 6.99 -25.41
C ASP A 48 2.51 6.42 -25.09
N VAL A 49 2.54 5.28 -24.35
CA VAL A 49 3.74 4.61 -23.86
C VAL A 49 3.40 3.15 -23.55
N GLU A 50 4.34 2.24 -23.78
CA GLU A 50 4.20 0.86 -23.33
C GLU A 50 4.31 0.79 -21.80
N VAL A 51 3.39 0.08 -21.14
CA VAL A 51 3.44 -0.10 -19.67
C VAL A 51 3.88 -1.51 -19.34
N THR A 52 5.02 -1.62 -18.65
CA THR A 52 5.53 -2.88 -18.11
C THR A 52 5.36 -2.91 -16.60
N ALA A 53 4.50 -3.79 -16.09
CA ALA A 53 4.27 -3.94 -14.66
C ALA A 53 5.04 -5.13 -14.08
N THR A 54 5.69 -4.91 -12.94
CA THR A 54 6.44 -5.95 -12.20
C THR A 54 5.85 -6.13 -10.81
N GLU A 55 5.49 -7.38 -10.51
CA GLU A 55 4.96 -7.78 -9.21
C GLU A 55 6.08 -7.97 -8.18
N PHE A 56 5.84 -7.52 -6.95
CA PHE A 56 6.72 -7.71 -5.79
C PHE A 56 5.96 -8.31 -4.61
N PRO A 57 6.62 -9.18 -3.81
CA PRO A 57 5.97 -9.85 -2.68
C PRO A 57 5.75 -8.96 -1.47
N ASP A 58 6.50 -7.86 -1.34
CA ASP A 58 6.48 -6.96 -0.19
C ASP A 58 7.08 -5.58 -0.49
N GLY A 59 6.80 -4.60 0.38
CA GLY A 59 7.31 -3.23 0.26
C GLY A 59 8.83 -3.10 0.32
N PRO A 60 9.55 -3.78 1.23
CA PRO A 60 11.01 -3.77 1.25
C PRO A 60 11.66 -4.18 -0.07
N SER A 61 11.10 -5.16 -0.78
CA SER A 61 11.58 -5.57 -2.11
C SER A 61 11.41 -4.45 -3.15
N ILE A 62 10.29 -3.71 -3.11
CA ILE A 62 10.09 -2.53 -3.96
C ILE A 62 11.09 -1.43 -3.60
N VAL A 63 11.30 -1.12 -2.30
CA VAL A 63 12.30 -0.13 -1.86
C VAL A 63 13.68 -0.44 -2.42
N GLN A 64 14.07 -1.71 -2.41
CA GLN A 64 15.35 -2.16 -2.98
C GLN A 64 15.37 -1.99 -4.51
N ALA A 65 14.30 -2.34 -5.20
CA ALA A 65 14.19 -2.23 -6.65
C ALA A 65 14.24 -0.77 -7.12
N LEU A 66 13.55 0.14 -6.41
CA LEU A 66 13.55 1.58 -6.71
C LEU A 66 14.95 2.20 -6.58
N GLY A 67 15.80 1.67 -5.72
CA GLY A 67 17.21 2.06 -5.60
C GLY A 67 18.03 1.89 -6.89
N SER A 68 17.59 1.03 -7.82
CA SER A 68 18.23 0.87 -9.14
C SER A 68 17.92 2.00 -10.12
N GLY A 69 16.88 2.82 -9.85
CA GLY A 69 16.38 3.85 -10.75
C GLY A 69 15.66 3.30 -11.99
N THR A 70 15.31 2.00 -12.00
CA THR A 70 14.68 1.35 -13.15
C THR A 70 13.20 1.64 -13.26
N PHE A 71 12.49 1.84 -12.14
CA PHE A 71 11.04 2.02 -12.11
C PHE A 71 10.66 3.51 -12.12
N ASP A 72 9.62 3.82 -12.88
CA ASP A 72 9.07 5.17 -13.03
C ASP A 72 7.94 5.42 -12.03
N VAL A 73 7.13 4.40 -11.77
CA VAL A 73 5.99 4.41 -10.85
C VAL A 73 6.04 3.19 -9.94
N ALA A 74 5.62 3.36 -8.69
CA ALA A 74 5.40 2.25 -7.76
C ALA A 74 4.10 2.44 -7.00
N MET A 75 3.32 1.36 -6.86
CA MET A 75 2.10 1.32 -6.06
C MET A 75 2.31 0.36 -4.88
N PHE A 76 2.40 0.91 -3.68
CA PHE A 76 2.70 0.14 -2.47
C PHE A 76 2.49 0.95 -1.19
N GLY A 77 2.88 0.38 -0.04
CA GLY A 77 2.63 0.98 1.27
C GLY A 77 3.25 2.36 1.49
N MET A 78 2.53 3.24 2.20
CA MET A 78 2.97 4.60 2.50
C MET A 78 4.29 4.65 3.27
N VAL A 79 4.47 3.84 4.31
CA VAL A 79 5.70 3.88 5.12
C VAL A 79 6.93 3.48 4.32
N PRO A 80 6.96 2.37 3.58
CA PRO A 80 8.09 2.07 2.71
C PRO A 80 8.28 3.10 1.58
N SER A 81 7.24 3.82 1.13
CA SER A 81 7.39 4.97 0.22
C SER A 81 8.18 6.11 0.88
N MET A 82 7.91 6.40 2.15
CA MET A 82 8.68 7.37 2.92
C MET A 82 10.16 6.94 3.08
N VAL A 83 10.42 5.65 3.28
CA VAL A 83 11.80 5.13 3.33
C VAL A 83 12.55 5.37 2.00
N VAL A 84 11.87 5.26 0.86
CA VAL A 84 12.46 5.60 -0.45
C VAL A 84 12.89 7.07 -0.50
N ILE A 85 12.00 7.96 -0.06
CA ILE A 85 12.23 9.41 -0.05
C ILE A 85 13.33 9.80 0.95
N ASP A 86 13.32 9.20 2.14
CA ASP A 86 14.32 9.42 3.18
C ASP A 86 15.74 9.04 2.72
N LYS A 87 15.87 7.97 1.95
CA LYS A 87 17.13 7.58 1.31
C LYS A 87 17.61 8.52 0.20
N GLY A 88 16.90 9.62 -0.04
CA GLY A 88 17.23 10.61 -1.05
C GLY A 88 16.97 10.16 -2.49
N LEU A 89 16.17 9.10 -2.69
CA LEU A 89 15.76 8.71 -4.02
C LEU A 89 14.72 9.71 -4.56
N PRO A 90 14.79 10.09 -5.85
CA PRO A 90 13.99 11.18 -6.41
C PRO A 90 12.56 10.71 -6.72
N TYR A 91 11.77 10.47 -5.70
CA TYR A 91 10.37 10.05 -5.82
C TYR A 91 9.47 10.93 -4.94
N ARG A 92 8.21 11.07 -5.37
CA ARG A 92 7.14 11.73 -4.61
C ARG A 92 5.86 10.93 -4.69
N VAL A 93 5.07 11.02 -3.64
CA VAL A 93 3.68 10.52 -3.64
C VAL A 93 2.83 11.48 -4.46
N VAL A 94 2.16 10.99 -5.49
CA VAL A 94 1.34 11.79 -6.42
C VAL A 94 -0.16 11.44 -6.35
N ALA A 95 -0.52 10.31 -5.75
CA ALA A 95 -1.91 9.92 -5.50
C ALA A 95 -1.99 8.95 -4.30
N ALA A 96 -3.15 8.91 -3.65
CA ALA A 96 -3.48 7.88 -2.66
C ALA A 96 -4.14 6.69 -3.35
N ASN A 97 -4.05 5.49 -2.74
CA ASN A 97 -4.78 4.32 -3.22
C ASN A 97 -5.94 3.98 -2.28
N ILE A 98 -5.67 3.96 -0.98
CA ILE A 98 -6.62 3.52 0.04
C ILE A 98 -6.25 4.10 1.40
N ARG A 99 -7.25 4.40 2.22
CA ARG A 99 -7.06 4.83 3.62
C ARG A 99 -7.85 3.94 4.58
N ASP A 100 -7.49 3.97 5.85
CA ASP A 100 -8.20 3.25 6.93
C ASP A 100 -8.32 1.72 6.66
N ALA A 101 -7.36 1.17 5.91
CA ALA A 101 -7.42 -0.21 5.43
C ALA A 101 -7.00 -1.23 6.47
N MET A 102 -6.22 -0.83 7.48
CA MET A 102 -5.68 -1.74 8.48
C MET A 102 -6.69 -2.05 9.57
N SER A 103 -6.68 -3.31 10.02
CA SER A 103 -7.39 -3.73 11.23
C SER A 103 -6.51 -4.62 12.09
N VAL A 104 -6.69 -4.52 13.39
CA VAL A 104 -6.22 -5.53 14.35
C VAL A 104 -7.27 -6.63 14.39
N VAL A 105 -6.89 -7.83 13.99
CA VAL A 105 -7.71 -9.04 13.99
C VAL A 105 -7.10 -10.02 15.00
N THR A 106 -7.94 -10.63 15.85
CA THR A 106 -7.51 -11.57 16.88
C THR A 106 -8.41 -12.80 16.87
N THR A 107 -8.00 -13.87 17.56
CA THR A 107 -8.94 -14.96 17.84
C THR A 107 -10.18 -14.45 18.56
N THR A 108 -11.34 -15.02 18.27
CA THR A 108 -12.61 -14.66 18.92
C THR A 108 -12.53 -14.81 20.44
N ALA A 109 -11.87 -15.88 20.91
CA ALA A 109 -11.64 -16.09 22.34
C ALA A 109 -10.83 -14.97 23.01
N PHE A 110 -9.82 -14.42 22.30
CA PHE A 110 -9.07 -13.27 22.81
C PHE A 110 -9.90 -11.99 22.77
N ALA A 111 -10.72 -11.78 21.75
CA ALA A 111 -11.60 -10.62 21.66
C ALA A 111 -12.64 -10.60 22.82
N ASP A 112 -13.19 -11.75 23.20
CA ASP A 112 -14.08 -11.88 24.35
C ASP A 112 -13.36 -11.53 25.67
N ARG A 113 -12.12 -11.97 25.83
CA ARG A 113 -11.27 -11.59 26.97
C ARG A 113 -10.95 -10.11 26.96
N TRP A 114 -10.61 -9.56 25.83
CA TRP A 114 -10.35 -8.13 25.64
C TRP A 114 -11.55 -7.26 26.07
N ALA A 115 -12.76 -7.71 25.73
CA ALA A 115 -13.97 -7.00 26.13
C ALA A 115 -14.18 -6.96 27.66
N ALA A 116 -13.63 -7.92 28.39
CA ALA A 116 -13.69 -7.98 29.87
C ALA A 116 -12.54 -7.25 30.55
N ASP A 117 -11.31 -7.44 30.05
CA ASP A 117 -10.08 -7.10 30.76
C ASP A 117 -9.31 -5.94 30.10
N GLY A 118 -9.72 -5.51 28.88
CA GLY A 118 -8.98 -4.50 28.12
C GLY A 118 -7.53 -4.94 27.85
N PRO A 119 -6.55 -4.02 27.99
CA PRO A 119 -5.13 -4.31 27.74
C PRO A 119 -4.54 -5.41 28.63
N ASP A 120 -5.10 -5.64 29.81
CA ASP A 120 -4.65 -6.70 30.74
C ASP A 120 -4.89 -8.11 30.16
N ALA A 121 -5.71 -8.23 29.11
CA ALA A 121 -5.96 -9.48 28.38
C ALA A 121 -4.68 -10.13 27.85
N PHE A 122 -3.65 -9.36 27.51
CA PHE A 122 -2.35 -9.92 27.08
C PHE A 122 -1.65 -10.67 28.21
N GLY A 123 -1.57 -10.08 29.40
CA GLY A 123 -0.97 -10.72 30.56
C GLY A 123 -1.75 -11.96 31.02
N THR A 124 -3.09 -11.89 30.96
CA THR A 124 -3.95 -13.03 31.27
C THR A 124 -3.77 -14.16 30.25
N PHE A 125 -3.63 -13.82 28.95
CA PHE A 125 -3.34 -14.78 27.89
C PHE A 125 -2.02 -15.51 28.15
N GLU A 126 -0.95 -14.77 28.46
CA GLU A 126 0.36 -15.36 28.75
C GLU A 126 0.31 -16.28 29.97
N ALA A 127 -0.39 -15.90 31.03
CA ALA A 127 -0.56 -16.73 32.22
C ALA A 127 -1.28 -18.05 31.90
N ASP A 128 -2.30 -18.02 31.04
CA ASP A 128 -3.11 -19.21 30.69
C ASP A 128 -2.39 -20.15 29.71
N HIS A 129 -1.58 -19.60 28.78
CA HIS A 129 -0.97 -20.37 27.69
C HIS A 129 0.52 -20.64 27.88
N GLY A 130 1.18 -20.00 28.85
CA GLY A 130 2.62 -20.12 29.11
C GLY A 130 3.50 -19.54 28.00
N ARG A 131 2.95 -18.66 27.17
CA ARG A 131 3.63 -17.93 26.09
C ARG A 131 2.95 -16.61 25.82
N PRO A 132 3.68 -15.59 25.29
CA PRO A 132 3.05 -14.34 24.89
C PRO A 132 2.06 -14.53 23.74
N PHE A 133 1.16 -13.56 23.56
CA PHE A 133 0.25 -13.49 22.41
C PHE A 133 1.08 -13.25 21.14
N THR A 134 0.83 -14.02 20.09
CA THR A 134 1.61 -13.99 18.85
C THR A 134 0.85 -13.26 17.74
N PHE A 135 1.38 -12.11 17.31
CA PHE A 135 0.94 -11.43 16.09
C PHE A 135 1.77 -11.85 14.88
N GLY A 136 1.13 -12.37 13.83
CA GLY A 136 1.74 -12.51 12.52
C GLY A 136 1.40 -11.29 11.65
N THR A 137 2.39 -10.54 11.15
CA THR A 137 2.16 -9.36 10.32
C THR A 137 3.26 -9.16 9.29
N PHE A 138 3.15 -8.16 8.43
CA PHE A 138 4.15 -7.87 7.42
C PHE A 138 5.49 -7.45 8.07
N PRO A 139 6.60 -7.50 7.30
CA PRO A 139 7.94 -7.20 7.82
C PRO A 139 8.03 -5.83 8.51
N PRO A 140 8.98 -5.66 9.45
CA PRO A 140 9.19 -4.41 10.16
C PRO A 140 9.36 -3.20 9.23
N GLY A 141 8.60 -2.14 9.48
CA GLY A 141 8.56 -0.93 8.65
C GLY A 141 7.52 -0.98 7.53
N SER A 142 6.74 -2.05 7.42
CA SER A 142 5.53 -2.07 6.60
C SER A 142 4.38 -1.31 7.28
N VAL A 143 3.36 -0.92 6.52
CA VAL A 143 2.18 -0.26 7.10
C VAL A 143 1.49 -1.12 8.18
N PRO A 144 1.26 -2.43 7.98
CA PRO A 144 0.69 -3.29 9.02
C PRO A 144 1.51 -3.33 10.32
N ASP A 145 2.84 -3.42 10.24
CA ASP A 145 3.74 -3.40 11.40
C ASP A 145 3.67 -2.06 12.14
N ILE A 146 3.73 -0.95 11.41
CA ILE A 146 3.66 0.40 12.01
C ILE A 146 2.30 0.63 12.69
N VAL A 147 1.19 0.22 12.09
CA VAL A 147 -0.14 0.37 12.68
C VAL A 147 -0.29 -0.47 13.94
N LEU A 148 0.23 -1.70 13.97
CA LEU A 148 0.25 -2.54 15.16
C LEU A 148 1.03 -1.87 16.31
N ARG A 149 2.24 -1.38 16.02
CA ARG A 149 3.11 -0.71 16.99
C ARG A 149 2.53 0.59 17.49
N TYR A 150 1.92 1.38 16.60
CA TYR A 150 1.22 2.61 16.96
C TYR A 150 0.07 2.30 17.93
N TRP A 151 -0.80 1.35 17.58
CA TRP A 151 -1.91 0.95 18.44
C TRP A 151 -1.44 0.51 19.82
N MET A 152 -0.46 -0.39 19.90
CA MET A 152 0.03 -0.88 21.19
C MET A 152 0.72 0.21 22.02
N ARG A 153 1.56 1.04 21.39
CA ARG A 153 2.36 2.02 22.12
C ARG A 153 1.57 3.29 22.45
N GLU A 154 0.92 3.89 21.46
CA GLU A 154 0.27 5.19 21.62
C GLU A 154 -1.13 5.09 22.22
N GLU A 155 -1.90 4.05 21.87
CA GLU A 155 -3.27 3.88 22.35
C GLU A 155 -3.35 3.07 23.65
N LEU A 156 -2.48 2.06 23.80
CA LEU A 156 -2.52 1.18 24.98
C LEU A 156 -1.42 1.49 26.01
N GLY A 157 -0.37 2.22 25.64
CA GLY A 157 0.78 2.47 26.50
C GLY A 157 1.63 1.22 26.77
N LEU A 158 1.59 0.23 25.88
CA LEU A 158 2.28 -1.06 26.03
C LEU A 158 3.56 -1.11 25.19
N ALA A 159 4.63 -1.66 25.75
CA ALA A 159 5.85 -2.00 25.03
C ALA A 159 5.63 -3.28 24.22
N VAL A 160 5.70 -3.19 22.89
CA VAL A 160 5.37 -4.30 21.97
C VAL A 160 6.22 -5.52 22.29
N GLU A 161 7.54 -5.35 22.34
CA GLU A 161 8.52 -6.42 22.53
C GLU A 161 8.47 -7.09 23.91
N GLU A 162 7.84 -6.43 24.90
CA GLU A 162 7.67 -6.96 26.25
C GLU A 162 6.30 -7.63 26.45
N THR A 163 5.33 -7.31 25.57
CA THR A 163 3.92 -7.71 25.74
C THR A 163 3.52 -8.85 24.81
N VAL A 164 4.00 -8.83 23.57
CA VAL A 164 3.60 -9.79 22.51
C VAL A 164 4.80 -10.25 21.69
N GLU A 165 4.65 -11.38 21.04
CA GLU A 165 5.56 -11.82 20.00
C GLU A 165 5.06 -11.33 18.63
N VAL A 166 5.90 -10.63 17.86
CA VAL A 166 5.59 -10.21 16.48
C VAL A 166 6.42 -11.01 15.51
N VAL A 167 5.75 -11.86 14.71
CA VAL A 167 6.38 -12.72 13.71
C VAL A 167 6.21 -12.10 12.32
N PRO A 168 7.32 -11.63 11.69
CA PRO A 168 7.25 -11.04 10.36
C PRO A 168 7.02 -12.09 9.27
N MET A 169 6.04 -11.86 8.40
CA MET A 169 5.71 -12.77 7.32
C MET A 169 5.01 -12.04 6.16
N GLY A 170 5.12 -12.55 4.94
CA GLY A 170 4.40 -12.00 3.78
C GLY A 170 2.90 -12.38 3.80
N SER A 171 2.09 -11.73 2.93
CA SER A 171 0.63 -11.85 2.88
C SER A 171 0.12 -13.30 2.82
N GLY A 172 0.70 -14.11 1.94
CA GLY A 172 0.34 -15.52 1.81
C GLY A 172 0.61 -16.34 3.08
N LYS A 173 1.71 -16.05 3.79
CA LYS A 173 2.05 -16.73 5.05
C LYS A 173 1.14 -16.29 6.19
N VAL A 174 0.81 -14.99 6.30
CA VAL A 174 -0.18 -14.50 7.29
C VAL A 174 -1.49 -15.25 7.12
N ARG A 175 -2.00 -15.36 5.88
CA ARG A 175 -3.22 -16.12 5.60
C ARG A 175 -3.12 -17.58 6.02
N GLN A 176 -2.02 -18.25 5.68
CA GLN A 176 -1.80 -19.66 6.04
C GLN A 176 -1.72 -19.85 7.55
N ALA A 177 -0.96 -19.00 8.25
CA ALA A 177 -0.80 -19.07 9.70
C ALA A 177 -2.13 -18.82 10.45
N LEU A 178 -2.95 -17.88 9.97
CA LEU A 178 -4.31 -17.68 10.49
C LEU A 178 -5.16 -18.93 10.32
N LEU A 179 -5.21 -19.50 9.11
CA LEU A 179 -6.02 -20.67 8.83
C LEU A 179 -5.54 -21.94 9.56
N ALA A 180 -4.25 -22.01 9.90
CA ALA A 180 -3.65 -23.10 10.68
C ALA A 180 -3.74 -22.89 12.21
N GLY A 181 -4.16 -21.70 12.68
CA GLY A 181 -4.16 -21.36 14.11
C GLY A 181 -2.76 -21.21 14.71
N GLU A 182 -1.77 -20.88 13.88
CA GLU A 182 -0.36 -20.71 14.30
C GLU A 182 -0.07 -19.31 14.88
N ILE A 183 -0.95 -18.33 14.65
CA ILE A 183 -0.90 -17.00 15.21
C ILE A 183 -2.21 -16.64 15.90
N ASP A 184 -2.13 -15.86 16.97
CA ASP A 184 -3.29 -15.46 17.78
C ASP A 184 -3.97 -14.21 17.19
N GLY A 185 -3.24 -13.43 16.40
CA GLY A 185 -3.77 -12.24 15.76
C GLY A 185 -2.87 -11.68 14.66
N THR A 186 -3.34 -10.62 14.01
CA THR A 186 -2.63 -9.91 12.96
C THR A 186 -3.07 -8.46 12.89
N SER A 187 -2.18 -7.57 12.45
CA SER A 187 -2.53 -6.26 11.90
C SER A 187 -2.46 -6.39 10.38
N ILE A 188 -3.57 -6.20 9.68
CA ILE A 188 -3.62 -6.55 8.26
C ILE A 188 -4.75 -5.80 7.52
N MET A 189 -4.69 -5.80 6.18
CA MET A 189 -5.70 -5.28 5.29
C MET A 189 -6.58 -6.38 4.69
N GLU A 190 -7.61 -5.98 3.94
CA GLU A 190 -8.37 -6.92 3.10
C GLU A 190 -7.45 -7.56 2.01
N PRO A 191 -7.74 -8.75 1.54
CA PRO A 191 -8.89 -9.60 1.85
C PRO A 191 -8.69 -10.51 3.08
N ILE A 192 -7.53 -10.44 3.75
CA ILE A 192 -7.19 -11.36 4.85
C ILE A 192 -8.14 -11.18 6.03
N GLN A 193 -8.60 -9.97 6.32
CA GLN A 193 -9.61 -9.70 7.34
C GLN A 193 -10.91 -10.50 7.07
N THR A 194 -11.40 -10.46 5.83
CA THR A 194 -12.61 -11.19 5.39
C THR A 194 -12.39 -12.71 5.43
N ILE A 195 -11.21 -13.17 5.03
CA ILE A 195 -10.85 -14.60 5.07
C ILE A 195 -10.82 -15.08 6.53
N ALA A 196 -10.17 -14.35 7.43
CA ALA A 196 -10.09 -14.67 8.85
C ALA A 196 -11.48 -14.73 9.49
N ALA A 197 -12.32 -13.72 9.26
CA ALA A 197 -13.67 -13.67 9.80
C ALA A 197 -14.56 -14.82 9.29
N ALA A 198 -14.32 -15.33 8.07
CA ALA A 198 -15.09 -16.43 7.49
C ALA A 198 -14.83 -17.78 8.17
N THR A 199 -13.74 -17.94 8.92
CA THR A 199 -13.48 -19.16 9.71
C THR A 199 -14.36 -19.25 10.94
N GLY A 200 -14.83 -18.10 11.47
CA GLY A 200 -15.51 -18.01 12.77
C GLY A 200 -14.56 -18.00 13.98
N ASP A 201 -13.28 -18.33 13.77
CA ASP A 201 -12.28 -18.39 14.83
C ASP A 201 -11.63 -17.04 15.11
N TYR A 202 -11.72 -16.11 14.16
CA TYR A 202 -11.14 -14.78 14.24
C TYR A 202 -12.19 -13.67 14.05
N THR A 203 -11.95 -12.57 14.72
CA THR A 203 -12.78 -11.37 14.62
C THR A 203 -11.91 -10.12 14.58
N ARG A 204 -12.44 -9.05 13.98
CA ARG A 204 -11.80 -7.74 14.03
C ARG A 204 -11.97 -7.14 15.40
N LEU A 205 -10.86 -6.84 16.07
CA LEU A 205 -10.85 -6.17 17.36
C LEU A 205 -10.99 -4.66 17.19
N PHE A 206 -10.18 -4.06 16.29
CA PHE A 206 -10.20 -2.65 15.96
C PHE A 206 -9.94 -2.41 14.49
N ASN A 207 -10.44 -1.28 13.98
CA ASN A 207 -10.03 -0.70 12.70
C ASN A 207 -9.12 0.50 12.93
N ALA A 208 -8.13 0.72 12.09
CA ALA A 208 -7.20 1.85 12.21
C ALA A 208 -7.90 3.22 12.24
N ALA A 209 -9.06 3.36 11.58
CA ALA A 209 -9.86 4.59 11.64
C ALA A 209 -10.36 4.95 13.05
N GLU A 210 -10.36 3.99 13.97
CA GLU A 210 -10.84 4.22 15.35
C GLU A 210 -9.77 4.92 16.21
N PHE A 211 -8.49 4.75 15.86
CA PHE A 211 -7.38 5.28 16.65
C PHE A 211 -6.36 6.09 15.81
N PHE A 212 -6.57 6.23 14.50
CA PHE A 212 -5.66 6.99 13.65
C PHE A 212 -6.34 8.27 13.14
N PRO A 213 -6.16 9.43 13.80
CA PRO A 213 -6.79 10.67 13.39
C PRO A 213 -6.24 11.13 12.01
N GLY A 214 -7.10 11.75 11.21
CA GLY A 214 -6.72 12.27 9.90
C GLY A 214 -6.64 11.25 8.76
N GLY A 215 -7.13 10.00 9.00
CA GLY A 215 -7.14 8.92 8.02
C GLY A 215 -5.82 8.16 7.97
N GLN A 216 -5.84 6.85 8.21
CA GLN A 216 -4.65 6.01 8.15
C GLN A 216 -4.26 5.77 6.68
N PRO A 217 -3.13 6.31 6.18
CA PRO A 217 -2.69 6.06 4.81
C PRO A 217 -2.18 4.62 4.70
N ALA A 218 -2.65 3.86 3.69
CA ALA A 218 -2.21 2.48 3.56
C ALA A 218 -1.31 2.26 2.35
N ALA A 219 -1.76 2.57 1.15
CA ALA A 219 -0.96 2.52 -0.05
C ALA A 219 -1.14 3.77 -0.90
N VAL A 220 -0.15 4.05 -1.74
CA VAL A 220 -0.02 5.28 -2.53
C VAL A 220 0.59 4.97 -3.89
N VAL A 221 0.47 5.93 -4.81
CA VAL A 221 1.26 6.01 -6.05
C VAL A 221 2.49 6.86 -5.77
N LEU A 222 3.65 6.22 -5.87
CA LEU A 222 4.96 6.88 -5.81
C LEU A 222 5.50 7.01 -7.23
N MET A 223 5.86 8.24 -7.66
CA MET A 223 6.33 8.51 -9.02
C MET A 223 7.73 9.15 -8.99
N ASN A 224 8.59 8.71 -9.93
CA ASN A 224 9.93 9.24 -10.08
C ASN A 224 9.89 10.68 -10.56
N GLU A 225 10.59 11.60 -9.89
CA GLU A 225 10.60 13.04 -10.22
C GLU A 225 11.15 13.33 -11.61
N ARG A 226 12.19 12.59 -12.02
CA ARG A 226 12.76 12.75 -13.36
C ARG A 226 11.76 12.33 -14.43
N PHE A 227 11.12 11.17 -14.27
CA PHE A 227 10.08 10.69 -15.19
C PHE A 227 8.96 11.73 -15.32
N ARG A 228 8.43 12.19 -14.20
CA ARG A 228 7.36 13.19 -14.14
C ARG A 228 7.74 14.52 -14.82
N THR A 229 8.99 14.96 -14.64
CA THR A 229 9.49 16.23 -15.20
C THR A 229 9.77 16.13 -16.70
N GLU A 230 10.34 15.01 -17.14
CA GLU A 230 10.66 14.77 -18.55
C GLU A 230 9.43 14.35 -19.37
N ASN A 231 8.39 13.75 -18.73
CA ASN A 231 7.19 13.21 -19.36
C ASN A 231 5.89 13.63 -18.67
N PRO A 232 5.64 14.95 -18.50
CA PRO A 232 4.52 15.46 -17.70
C PRO A 232 3.15 14.99 -18.21
N GLU A 233 2.96 14.86 -19.51
CA GLU A 233 1.70 14.41 -20.12
C GLU A 233 1.41 12.94 -19.77
N VAL A 234 2.44 12.07 -19.80
CA VAL A 234 2.29 10.66 -19.44
C VAL A 234 2.02 10.51 -17.93
N GLY A 235 2.77 11.25 -17.10
CA GLY A 235 2.53 11.27 -15.65
C GLY A 235 1.12 11.71 -15.29
N ARG A 236 0.64 12.79 -15.91
CA ARG A 236 -0.73 13.30 -15.74
C ARG A 236 -1.76 12.29 -16.21
N ALA A 237 -1.58 11.73 -17.41
CA ALA A 237 -2.47 10.72 -17.95
C ALA A 237 -2.52 9.45 -17.09
N PHE A 238 -1.42 9.04 -16.45
CA PHE A 238 -1.41 7.93 -15.50
C PHE A 238 -2.28 8.24 -14.27
N VAL A 239 -2.11 9.43 -13.66
CA VAL A 239 -2.91 9.85 -12.49
C VAL A 239 -4.39 9.98 -12.85
N GLU A 240 -4.75 10.51 -14.03
CA GLU A 240 -6.13 10.57 -14.52
C GLU A 240 -6.76 9.16 -14.59
N ARG A 241 -6.02 8.17 -15.10
CA ARG A 241 -6.50 6.78 -15.17
C ARG A 241 -6.61 6.13 -13.80
N HIS A 242 -5.72 6.48 -12.89
CA HIS A 242 -5.79 6.06 -11.50
C HIS A 242 -7.03 6.62 -10.79
N VAL A 243 -7.35 7.91 -10.99
CA VAL A 243 -8.60 8.52 -10.50
C VAL A 243 -9.82 7.76 -11.05
N ARG A 244 -9.87 7.57 -12.37
CA ARG A 244 -10.93 6.82 -13.03
C ARG A 244 -11.05 5.38 -12.51
N ALA A 245 -9.94 4.71 -12.24
CA ALA A 245 -9.94 3.36 -11.68
C ALA A 245 -10.47 3.33 -10.25
N THR A 246 -10.20 4.37 -9.45
CA THR A 246 -10.78 4.53 -8.11
C THR A 246 -12.31 4.69 -8.20
N GLU A 247 -12.80 5.56 -9.08
CA GLU A 247 -14.23 5.75 -9.31
C GLU A 247 -14.92 4.45 -9.78
N PHE A 248 -14.26 3.73 -10.70
CA PHE A 248 -14.74 2.43 -11.17
C PHE A 248 -14.86 1.43 -10.00
N ALA A 249 -13.82 1.29 -9.19
CA ALA A 249 -13.81 0.36 -8.06
C ALA A 249 -14.90 0.66 -7.03
N LEU A 250 -15.22 1.94 -6.81
CA LEU A 250 -16.28 2.37 -5.90
C LEU A 250 -17.68 2.14 -6.47
N ALA A 251 -17.86 2.39 -7.78
CA ALA A 251 -19.13 2.27 -8.46
C ALA A 251 -19.46 0.82 -8.87
N ASN A 252 -18.43 0.00 -9.17
CA ASN A 252 -18.55 -1.34 -9.75
C ASN A 252 -17.86 -2.40 -8.87
N ARG A 253 -18.20 -2.44 -7.57
CA ARG A 253 -17.50 -3.27 -6.57
C ARG A 253 -17.38 -4.74 -6.94
N ASP A 254 -18.40 -5.32 -7.57
CA ASP A 254 -18.37 -6.73 -7.98
C ASP A 254 -17.43 -6.98 -9.17
N ALA A 255 -17.32 -6.02 -10.09
CA ALA A 255 -16.35 -6.08 -11.17
C ALA A 255 -14.90 -5.92 -10.63
N ALA A 256 -14.67 -4.92 -9.78
CA ALA A 256 -13.37 -4.74 -9.13
C ALA A 256 -12.95 -5.96 -8.28
N ALA A 257 -13.90 -6.61 -7.61
CA ALA A 257 -13.64 -7.87 -6.90
C ALA A 257 -13.17 -8.99 -7.84
N ARG A 258 -13.79 -9.12 -9.02
CA ARG A 258 -13.35 -10.10 -10.03
C ARG A 258 -11.95 -9.77 -10.56
N HIS A 259 -11.63 -8.48 -10.79
CA HIS A 259 -10.29 -8.07 -11.19
C HIS A 259 -9.24 -8.43 -10.13
N ALA A 260 -9.54 -8.17 -8.85
CA ALA A 260 -8.66 -8.58 -7.75
C ALA A 260 -8.48 -10.09 -7.69
N SER A 261 -9.56 -10.87 -7.86
CA SER A 261 -9.50 -12.33 -7.89
C SER A 261 -8.64 -12.84 -9.07
N THR A 262 -8.73 -12.19 -10.23
CA THR A 262 -7.93 -12.54 -11.42
C THR A 262 -6.45 -12.27 -11.17
N VAL A 263 -6.09 -11.09 -10.66
CA VAL A 263 -4.68 -10.69 -10.46
C VAL A 263 -4.03 -11.43 -9.30
N ILE A 264 -4.73 -11.57 -8.17
CA ILE A 264 -4.20 -12.28 -6.97
C ILE A 264 -4.22 -13.80 -7.16
N GLY A 265 -5.08 -14.28 -8.04
CA GLY A 265 -5.32 -15.70 -8.31
C GLY A 265 -6.56 -16.23 -7.60
N GLU A 266 -7.48 -16.82 -8.34
CA GLU A 266 -8.78 -17.32 -7.84
C GLU A 266 -8.65 -18.41 -6.77
N GLU A 267 -7.58 -19.21 -6.81
CA GLU A 267 -7.27 -20.21 -5.77
C GLU A 267 -6.89 -19.57 -4.44
N VAL A 268 -6.29 -18.36 -4.48
CA VAL A 268 -5.89 -17.59 -3.30
C VAL A 268 -7.04 -16.72 -2.79
N LEU A 269 -7.75 -16.09 -3.71
CA LEU A 269 -8.86 -15.18 -3.46
C LEU A 269 -10.05 -15.53 -4.36
N PRO A 270 -10.93 -16.46 -3.94
CA PRO A 270 -12.17 -16.76 -4.66
C PRO A 270 -13.04 -15.51 -4.82
N VAL A 271 -13.72 -15.38 -5.97
CA VAL A 271 -14.54 -14.20 -6.33
C VAL A 271 -15.52 -13.81 -5.21
N GLU A 272 -16.23 -14.79 -4.62
CA GLU A 272 -17.17 -14.53 -3.52
C GLU A 272 -16.50 -13.89 -2.29
N THR A 273 -15.27 -14.28 -2.00
CA THR A 273 -14.50 -13.71 -0.90
C THR A 273 -14.03 -12.30 -1.25
N ALA A 274 -13.59 -12.10 -2.50
CA ALA A 274 -13.23 -10.77 -3.02
C ALA A 274 -14.43 -9.80 -2.95
N GLU A 275 -15.61 -10.24 -3.35
CA GLU A 275 -16.85 -9.43 -3.27
C GLU A 275 -17.21 -9.06 -1.84
N ARG A 276 -17.04 -9.97 -0.87
CA ARG A 276 -17.26 -9.63 0.55
C ARG A 276 -16.25 -8.61 1.04
N ALA A 277 -14.97 -8.79 0.68
CA ALA A 277 -13.90 -7.87 1.04
C ALA A 277 -14.11 -6.46 0.45
N MET A 278 -14.63 -6.36 -0.79
CA MET A 278 -14.98 -5.06 -1.41
C MET A 278 -16.13 -4.34 -0.69
N ARG A 279 -16.97 -5.05 0.04
CA ARG A 279 -18.06 -4.47 0.86
C ARG A 279 -17.64 -4.18 2.30
N SER A 280 -16.41 -4.53 2.66
CA SER A 280 -15.86 -4.24 3.99
C SER A 280 -15.77 -2.73 4.25
N PRO A 281 -16.01 -2.28 5.48
CA PRO A 281 -15.82 -0.87 5.85
C PRO A 281 -14.37 -0.40 5.76
N THR A 282 -13.40 -1.31 5.58
CA THR A 282 -11.98 -1.04 5.39
C THR A 282 -11.57 -0.94 3.92
N ALA A 283 -12.46 -1.24 2.97
CA ALA A 283 -12.23 -1.04 1.54
C ALA A 283 -12.53 0.42 1.13
N LYS A 284 -11.78 1.36 1.70
CA LYS A 284 -11.94 2.82 1.49
C LYS A 284 -10.95 3.31 0.44
N PHE A 285 -11.17 2.93 -0.81
CA PHE A 285 -10.36 3.40 -1.93
C PHE A 285 -10.51 4.91 -2.11
N VAL A 286 -9.40 5.59 -2.33
CA VAL A 286 -9.31 7.03 -2.57
C VAL A 286 -8.21 7.29 -3.59
N SER A 287 -8.34 8.34 -4.38
CA SER A 287 -7.26 8.82 -5.26
C SER A 287 -6.62 10.10 -4.73
N ASP A 288 -7.36 10.86 -3.93
CA ASP A 288 -6.96 12.15 -3.39
C ASP A 288 -5.83 12.02 -2.35
N PRO A 289 -4.62 12.48 -2.65
CA PRO A 289 -3.51 12.44 -1.69
C PRO A 289 -3.71 13.40 -0.50
N HIS A 290 -4.52 14.45 -0.62
CA HIS A 290 -4.85 15.36 0.49
C HIS A 290 -5.65 14.63 1.59
N ALA A 291 -6.42 13.60 1.21
CA ALA A 291 -7.23 12.83 2.16
C ALA A 291 -6.42 12.01 3.16
N ILE A 292 -5.09 11.95 3.00
CA ILE A 292 -4.18 11.17 3.84
C ILE A 292 -3.05 12.00 4.47
N GLU A 293 -3.04 13.33 4.31
CA GLU A 293 -1.98 14.19 4.86
C GLU A 293 -1.82 14.04 6.38
N GLY A 294 -2.91 14.18 7.14
CA GLY A 294 -2.86 14.12 8.60
C GLY A 294 -2.35 12.77 9.13
N GLY A 295 -2.76 11.67 8.51
CA GLY A 295 -2.23 10.35 8.86
C GLY A 295 -0.77 10.16 8.45
N THR A 296 -0.33 10.83 7.39
CA THR A 296 1.06 10.80 6.93
C THR A 296 1.99 11.51 7.90
N GLU A 297 1.58 12.64 8.50
CA GLU A 297 2.34 13.30 9.56
C GLU A 297 2.60 12.36 10.74
N ILE A 298 1.57 11.62 11.16
CA ILE A 298 1.70 10.63 12.23
C ILE A 298 2.69 9.53 11.83
N PHE A 299 2.59 9.03 10.61
CA PHE A 299 3.51 8.01 10.10
C PHE A 299 4.95 8.53 9.99
N ALA A 300 5.16 9.77 9.53
CA ALA A 300 6.49 10.37 9.41
C ALA A 300 7.18 10.43 10.77
N ARG A 301 6.49 10.97 11.78
CA ARG A 301 7.00 11.01 13.14
C ARG A 301 7.29 9.61 13.69
N PHE A 302 6.32 8.71 13.58
CA PHE A 302 6.43 7.38 14.16
C PHE A 302 7.48 6.51 13.46
N ALA A 303 7.64 6.64 12.14
CA ALA A 303 8.69 5.97 11.38
C ALA A 303 10.09 6.42 11.82
N ALA A 304 10.29 7.72 12.07
CA ALA A 304 11.54 8.27 12.58
C ALA A 304 11.83 7.75 14.01
N GLU A 305 10.84 7.77 14.90
CA GLU A 305 10.97 7.24 16.27
C GLU A 305 11.33 5.75 16.30
N LEU A 306 10.84 4.97 15.35
CA LEU A 306 11.17 3.55 15.20
C LEU A 306 12.46 3.31 14.39
N GLY A 307 13.16 4.36 13.96
CA GLY A 307 14.39 4.27 13.17
C GLY A 307 14.18 3.65 11.78
N LYS A 308 12.98 3.82 11.20
CA LYS A 308 12.67 3.39 9.82
C LYS A 308 13.07 4.46 8.81
N THR A 309 13.01 5.72 9.20
CA THR A 309 13.58 6.88 8.52
C THR A 309 14.64 7.52 9.42
N GLU A 310 15.59 8.25 8.85
CA GLU A 310 16.63 8.96 9.61
C GLU A 310 16.06 10.18 10.35
N GLU A 311 15.02 10.79 9.77
CA GLU A 311 14.33 11.96 10.31
C GLU A 311 12.82 11.89 10.06
N GLU A 312 12.07 12.72 10.76
CA GLU A 312 10.66 12.96 10.46
C GLU A 312 10.55 13.72 9.13
N LEU A 313 9.96 13.10 8.12
CA LEU A 313 9.84 13.68 6.79
C LEU A 313 8.73 14.73 6.76
N PRO A 314 9.03 15.99 6.36
CA PRO A 314 8.00 16.99 6.16
C PRO A 314 7.15 16.63 4.92
N LEU A 315 5.85 17.00 4.95
CA LEU A 315 4.89 16.61 3.91
C LEU A 315 5.26 17.10 2.52
N ASP A 316 5.89 18.26 2.40
CA ASP A 316 6.37 18.85 1.14
C ASP A 316 7.52 18.04 0.49
N ARG A 317 8.23 17.24 1.28
CA ARG A 317 9.18 16.24 0.76
C ARG A 317 8.50 14.94 0.34
N VAL A 318 7.36 14.62 0.93
CA VAL A 318 6.64 13.37 0.69
C VAL A 318 5.74 13.49 -0.53
N PHE A 319 4.94 14.55 -0.61
CA PHE A 319 3.92 14.72 -1.64
C PHE A 319 4.33 15.68 -2.75
N ASP A 320 3.75 15.41 -3.93
CA ASP A 320 3.56 16.37 -4.99
C ASP A 320 2.12 16.27 -5.48
N PHE A 321 1.31 17.22 -5.12
CA PHE A 321 -0.12 17.27 -5.42
C PHE A 321 -0.44 17.71 -6.84
N SER A 322 0.54 18.32 -7.54
CA SER A 322 0.31 19.02 -8.81
C SER A 322 -0.38 18.17 -9.88
N LEU A 323 0.04 16.89 -10.03
CA LEU A 323 -0.57 16.00 -11.02
C LEU A 323 -2.01 15.63 -10.67
N TYR A 324 -2.30 15.46 -9.37
CA TYR A 324 -3.65 15.15 -8.92
C TYR A 324 -4.56 16.38 -9.08
N ASP A 325 -4.12 17.55 -8.64
CA ASP A 325 -4.88 18.80 -8.72
C ASP A 325 -5.23 19.20 -10.16
N ASP A 326 -4.40 18.80 -11.11
CA ASP A 326 -4.62 19.05 -12.55
C ASP A 326 -5.72 18.14 -13.17
N VAL A 327 -6.06 17.01 -12.55
CA VAL A 327 -6.98 16.00 -13.11
C VAL A 327 -8.24 15.75 -12.28
N ALA A 328 -8.31 16.25 -11.04
CA ALA A 328 -9.40 16.06 -10.09
C ALA A 328 -10.61 16.99 -10.31
#